data_714c8075431063fb77a211d2c5cd245c
#
_entry.id   714c8075431063fb77a211d2c5cd245c
#
_cell.length_a   1.000
_cell.length_b   1.000
_cell.length_c   1.000
_cell.angle_alpha   90.00
_cell.angle_beta   90.00
_cell.angle_gamma   90.00
#
_symmetry.space_group_name_H-M   'P 1'
#
loop_
_entity.id
_entity.type
_entity.pdbx_description
1 polymer ?
#
loop_
_entity_poly.entity_id
_entity_poly.type
_entity_poly.pdbx_seq_one_letter_code
_entity_poly.pdbx_strand_id
1 'polypeptide(L)'
;LHEPYRRQRQMCIRDRRMETYMDVATGKSVFEYADEDAIAQLNDQISLYKSDDPRLVQVYFYLTGYKEKALDETAFSNMEKYFEELRKNDLKAVLRFAYISDDSNPVSQEPTTAQIEQHMQQLSSFITKHKDQIHVFQMGLVGAWGEWDSGARSRMAQDDPNCEKKIIYAVLNNIPDDMYVQVRYLNIKNNNIDKQDTKNWNRVGYHDDFLIGNLHGWNTAGSNPQSEGWQQMTEESKNLLVDGEMIWGSANEYYKNNIGGTVIDSVKMAKRLKEHHFTSLSMTHNYKEKGQTNYSMTHWQHEYINQKTLEKNSLPYAPGWFKDENGNNISRTMFELSLIHI
;
A
#
# COMPACT_ATOMS: atom_id res chain seq x y z
N LEU A 1 -13.41 21.75 11.39
CA LEU A 1 -12.43 20.75 10.93
C LEU A 1 -11.26 20.75 11.93
N HIS A 2 -11.12 19.67 12.70
CA HIS A 2 -10.14 19.57 13.77
C HIS A 2 -8.70 19.63 13.24
N GLU A 3 -7.81 20.31 13.95
CA GLU A 3 -6.38 20.50 13.59
C GLU A 3 -5.60 19.21 13.27
N PRO A 4 -5.90 18.03 13.87
CA PRO A 4 -5.24 16.78 13.48
C PRO A 4 -5.38 16.44 11.99
N TYR A 5 -6.53 16.76 11.38
CA TYR A 5 -6.77 16.54 9.95
C TYR A 5 -5.99 17.48 9.03
N ARG A 6 -5.65 18.69 9.49
CA ARG A 6 -4.78 19.61 8.74
C ARG A 6 -3.33 19.13 8.72
N ARG A 7 -2.84 18.55 9.82
CA ARG A 7 -1.48 17.99 9.87
C ARG A 7 -1.34 16.72 9.03
N GLN A 8 -2.39 15.88 8.95
CA GLN A 8 -2.39 14.72 8.05
C GLN A 8 -2.43 15.12 6.57
N ARG A 9 -3.11 16.21 6.20
CA ARG A 9 -3.08 16.77 4.83
C ARG A 9 -1.73 17.36 4.42
N GLN A 10 -0.85 17.63 5.37
CA GLN A 10 0.54 18.04 5.13
C GLN A 10 1.51 16.87 5.08
N MET A 11 1.04 15.65 5.23
CA MET A 11 1.82 14.46 4.93
C MET A 11 1.86 14.32 3.40
N CYS A 12 2.88 14.93 2.87
CA CYS A 12 3.29 14.82 1.48
C CYS A 12 3.51 13.37 1.10
N ILE A 13 3.66 13.07 -0.18
CA ILE A 13 4.29 11.85 -0.70
C ILE A 13 5.76 11.75 -0.16
N ARG A 14 6.00 12.14 1.07
CA ARG A 14 7.19 11.80 1.84
C ARG A 14 7.22 10.33 2.20
N ASP A 15 6.06 9.67 2.11
CA ASP A 15 5.91 8.34 2.62
C ASP A 15 6.14 7.33 1.50
N ARG A 16 7.37 7.36 0.97
CA ARG A 16 7.91 6.22 0.23
C ARG A 16 8.01 5.06 1.21
N ARG A 17 7.46 3.93 0.84
CA ARG A 17 7.46 2.74 1.67
C ARG A 17 8.35 1.64 1.13
N MET A 18 9.09 1.03 2.02
CA MET A 18 9.74 -0.26 1.83
C MET A 18 8.70 -1.37 2.00
N GLU A 19 9.05 -2.60 1.66
CA GLU A 19 8.22 -3.78 1.89
C GLU A 19 9.00 -4.88 2.60
N THR A 20 8.31 -5.56 3.51
CA THR A 20 8.87 -6.66 4.28
C THR A 20 7.80 -7.71 4.56
N TYR A 21 8.25 -8.95 4.76
CA TYR A 21 7.40 -10.11 4.79
C TYR A 21 7.81 -11.03 5.93
N MET A 22 6.91 -11.32 6.88
CA MET A 22 7.21 -12.20 8.00
C MET A 22 6.13 -13.26 8.18
N ASP A 23 6.51 -14.53 8.24
CA ASP A 23 5.68 -15.58 8.79
C ASP A 23 5.68 -15.45 10.32
N VAL A 24 4.51 -15.17 10.91
CA VAL A 24 4.42 -14.87 12.34
C VAL A 24 4.65 -16.11 13.22
N ALA A 25 4.48 -17.32 12.69
CA ALA A 25 4.74 -18.55 13.42
C ALA A 25 6.25 -18.80 13.63
N THR A 26 7.08 -18.35 12.70
CA THR A 26 8.51 -18.64 12.69
C THR A 26 9.39 -17.41 12.96
N GLY A 27 8.87 -16.19 12.73
CA GLY A 27 9.66 -14.96 12.75
C GLY A 27 10.60 -14.81 11.55
N LYS A 28 10.47 -15.68 10.57
CA LYS A 28 11.30 -15.68 9.36
C LYS A 28 10.65 -14.87 8.25
N SER A 29 11.48 -14.39 7.36
CA SER A 29 11.04 -13.76 6.12
C SER A 29 10.42 -14.79 5.15
N VAL A 30 9.72 -14.31 4.14
CA VAL A 30 9.02 -15.10 3.13
C VAL A 30 9.60 -14.77 1.75
N PHE A 31 9.27 -15.53 0.71
CA PHE A 31 9.73 -15.40 -0.67
C PHE A 31 11.25 -15.65 -0.83
N GLU A 32 11.92 -14.83 -1.63
CA GLU A 32 13.35 -14.96 -1.93
C GLU A 32 14.26 -14.79 -0.71
N TYR A 33 13.71 -14.24 0.38
CA TYR A 33 14.36 -14.11 1.69
C TYR A 33 13.93 -15.24 2.66
N ALA A 34 13.27 -16.28 2.14
CA ALA A 34 12.82 -17.40 2.96
C ALA A 34 14.01 -17.99 3.75
N ASP A 35 13.75 -18.32 5.00
CA ASP A 35 14.73 -18.78 6.00
C ASP A 35 15.60 -17.68 6.65
N GLU A 36 15.64 -16.47 6.13
CA GLU A 36 16.26 -15.34 6.83
C GLU A 36 15.37 -14.83 7.98
N ASP A 37 15.97 -14.23 8.98
CA ASP A 37 15.24 -13.55 10.04
C ASP A 37 14.54 -12.31 9.47
N ALA A 38 13.23 -12.12 9.77
CA ALA A 38 12.46 -11.03 9.20
C ALA A 38 12.92 -9.64 9.70
N ILE A 39 13.53 -9.56 10.89
CA ILE A 39 14.10 -8.31 11.40
C ILE A 39 15.41 -8.01 10.67
N ALA A 40 16.22 -9.04 10.35
CA ALA A 40 17.42 -8.88 9.52
C ALA A 40 17.04 -8.34 8.13
N GLN A 41 16.00 -8.90 7.49
CA GLN A 41 15.48 -8.38 6.22
C GLN A 41 15.04 -6.92 6.33
N LEU A 42 14.32 -6.53 7.39
CA LEU A 42 13.94 -5.13 7.62
C LEU A 42 15.17 -4.22 7.68
N ASN A 43 16.21 -4.61 8.40
CA ASN A 43 17.44 -3.84 8.52
C ASN A 43 18.20 -3.73 7.20
N ASP A 44 18.18 -4.77 6.38
CA ASP A 44 18.73 -4.75 5.01
C ASP A 44 17.95 -3.77 4.11
N GLN A 45 16.63 -3.77 4.18
CA GLN A 45 15.79 -2.81 3.45
C GLN A 45 16.06 -1.36 3.92
N ILE A 46 16.17 -1.12 5.23
CA ILE A 46 16.55 0.19 5.78
C ILE A 46 17.91 0.65 5.23
N SER A 47 18.88 -0.25 5.19
CA SER A 47 20.21 0.03 4.66
C SER A 47 20.19 0.33 3.16
N LEU A 48 19.44 -0.48 2.38
CA LEU A 48 19.30 -0.34 0.94
C LEU A 48 18.69 1.01 0.55
N TYR A 49 17.66 1.43 1.26
CA TYR A 49 16.92 2.65 0.97
C TYR A 49 17.33 3.87 1.83
N LYS A 50 18.43 3.78 2.53
CA LYS A 50 18.89 4.86 3.44
C LYS A 50 18.95 6.25 2.80
N SER A 51 19.36 6.31 1.52
CA SER A 51 19.43 7.58 0.78
C SER A 51 18.07 8.17 0.45
N ASP A 52 17.04 7.37 0.48
CA ASP A 52 15.67 7.76 0.15
C ASP A 52 14.87 8.19 1.38
N ASP A 53 15.44 8.02 2.59
CA ASP A 53 14.86 8.37 3.90
C ASP A 53 13.38 7.96 4.04
N PRO A 54 13.02 6.66 3.83
CA PRO A 54 11.64 6.22 3.96
C PRO A 54 11.17 6.30 5.42
N ARG A 55 9.90 6.63 5.60
CA ARG A 55 9.24 6.67 6.91
C ARG A 55 8.22 5.55 7.09
N LEU A 56 7.87 4.87 6.01
CA LEU A 56 6.90 3.79 6.01
C LEU A 56 7.52 2.46 5.58
N VAL A 57 7.00 1.41 6.19
CA VAL A 57 7.25 0.02 5.77
C VAL A 57 5.90 -0.65 5.59
N GLN A 58 5.64 -1.23 4.42
CA GLN A 58 4.57 -2.19 4.27
C GLN A 58 4.99 -3.48 4.95
N VAL A 59 4.28 -3.81 6.02
CA VAL A 59 4.54 -5.00 6.82
C VAL A 59 3.48 -6.04 6.46
N TYR A 60 3.92 -7.11 5.79
CA TYR A 60 3.09 -8.30 5.58
C TYR A 60 3.32 -9.29 6.71
N PHE A 61 2.34 -9.48 7.56
CA PHE A 61 2.33 -10.56 8.53
C PHE A 61 1.55 -11.74 7.98
N TYR A 62 2.27 -12.81 7.64
CA TYR A 62 1.66 -14.03 7.13
C TYR A 62 1.23 -14.93 8.28
N LEU A 63 -0.06 -15.25 8.30
CA LEU A 63 -0.72 -16.15 9.25
C LEU A 63 -0.83 -17.58 8.69
N THR A 64 0.11 -17.98 7.84
CA THR A 64 0.04 -19.26 7.10
C THR A 64 -0.11 -20.48 8.01
N GLY A 65 0.58 -20.49 9.15
CA GLY A 65 0.50 -21.55 10.14
C GLY A 65 -0.75 -21.55 11.02
N TYR A 66 -1.67 -20.59 10.84
CA TYR A 66 -2.83 -20.39 11.71
C TYR A 66 -4.19 -20.52 11.01
N LYS A 67 -4.23 -21.01 9.78
CA LYS A 67 -5.48 -21.12 9.01
C LYS A 67 -6.60 -21.89 9.69
N GLU A 68 -6.24 -22.86 10.55
CA GLU A 68 -7.17 -23.76 11.24
C GLU A 68 -7.09 -23.68 12.76
N LYS A 69 -6.34 -22.73 13.30
CA LYS A 69 -6.12 -22.58 14.76
C LYS A 69 -5.99 -21.13 15.17
N ALA A 70 -6.26 -20.84 16.44
CA ALA A 70 -6.04 -19.52 17.03
C ALA A 70 -4.58 -19.09 16.98
N LEU A 71 -4.32 -17.79 16.96
CA LEU A 71 -2.99 -17.22 17.15
C LEU A 71 -2.50 -17.54 18.58
N ASP A 72 -1.22 -17.85 18.71
CA ASP A 72 -0.57 -18.19 19.97
C ASP A 72 0.47 -17.14 20.39
N GLU A 73 1.07 -17.34 21.56
CA GLU A 73 2.10 -16.44 22.10
C GLU A 73 3.30 -16.25 21.17
N THR A 74 3.65 -17.27 20.39
CA THR A 74 4.76 -17.19 19.42
C THR A 74 4.48 -16.16 18.35
N ALA A 75 3.26 -16.19 17.77
CA ALA A 75 2.86 -15.21 16.77
C ALA A 75 2.92 -13.76 17.33
N PHE A 76 2.34 -13.55 18.51
CA PHE A 76 2.37 -12.22 19.15
C PHE A 76 3.79 -11.79 19.52
N SER A 77 4.62 -12.68 20.07
CA SER A 77 6.01 -12.38 20.41
C SER A 77 6.84 -11.95 19.19
N ASN A 78 6.66 -12.62 18.05
CA ASN A 78 7.37 -12.26 16.82
C ASN A 78 6.88 -10.91 16.27
N MET A 79 5.59 -10.66 16.26
CA MET A 79 5.04 -9.35 15.86
C MET A 79 5.50 -8.21 16.78
N GLU A 80 5.55 -8.44 18.11
CA GLU A 80 6.05 -7.45 19.08
C GLU A 80 7.50 -7.08 18.81
N LYS A 81 8.39 -8.07 18.65
CA LYS A 81 9.81 -7.83 18.34
C LYS A 81 9.97 -7.02 17.05
N TYR A 82 9.13 -7.30 16.05
CA TYR A 82 9.14 -6.59 14.78
C TYR A 82 8.75 -5.10 14.96
N PHE A 83 7.70 -4.84 15.73
CA PHE A 83 7.27 -3.46 16.03
C PHE A 83 8.25 -2.70 16.93
N GLU A 84 8.97 -3.40 17.82
CA GLU A 84 10.10 -2.80 18.56
C GLU A 84 11.20 -2.35 17.60
N GLU A 85 11.52 -3.12 16.57
CA GLU A 85 12.52 -2.74 15.57
C GLU A 85 12.06 -1.57 14.71
N LEU A 86 10.79 -1.51 14.30
CA LEU A 86 10.22 -0.32 13.64
C LEU A 86 10.38 0.93 14.52
N ARG A 87 10.09 0.81 15.82
CA ARG A 87 10.20 1.93 16.77
C ARG A 87 11.64 2.44 16.91
N LYS A 88 12.62 1.55 16.97
CA LYS A 88 14.03 1.91 17.02
C LYS A 88 14.48 2.73 15.80
N ASN A 89 13.89 2.46 14.66
CA ASN A 89 14.23 3.08 13.38
C ASN A 89 13.30 4.25 12.99
N ASP A 90 12.42 4.71 13.89
CA ASP A 90 11.43 5.78 13.65
C ASP A 90 10.55 5.53 12.40
N LEU A 91 10.14 4.27 12.20
CA LEU A 91 9.33 3.81 11.08
C LEU A 91 7.89 3.52 11.52
N LYS A 92 6.95 3.70 10.59
CA LYS A 92 5.55 3.32 10.77
C LYS A 92 5.15 2.24 9.77
N ALA A 93 4.24 1.38 10.21
CA ALA A 93 3.72 0.29 9.41
C ALA A 93 2.54 0.72 8.54
N VAL A 94 2.57 0.37 7.26
CA VAL A 94 1.38 0.06 6.46
C VAL A 94 1.13 -1.42 6.71
N LEU A 95 0.18 -1.73 7.59
CA LEU A 95 0.03 -3.08 8.16
C LEU A 95 -0.95 -3.93 7.35
N ARG A 96 -0.50 -5.09 6.89
CA ARG A 96 -1.33 -6.08 6.18
C ARG A 96 -1.13 -7.47 6.78
N PHE A 97 -2.23 -8.19 7.01
CA PHE A 97 -2.22 -9.61 7.33
C PHE A 97 -2.65 -10.43 6.11
N ALA A 98 -2.03 -11.57 5.88
CA ALA A 98 -2.37 -12.48 4.80
C ALA A 98 -2.19 -13.95 5.25
N TYR A 99 -2.84 -14.88 4.56
CA TYR A 99 -2.72 -16.31 4.84
C TYR A 99 -1.96 -17.06 3.75
N ILE A 100 -1.88 -16.47 2.57
CA ILE A 100 -1.34 -17.10 1.37
C ILE A 100 -0.23 -16.21 0.83
N SER A 101 0.95 -16.78 0.66
CA SER A 101 2.15 -16.10 0.18
C SER A 101 2.42 -16.28 -1.32
N ASP A 102 1.67 -17.13 -2.00
CA ASP A 102 1.80 -17.35 -3.44
C ASP A 102 0.46 -17.68 -4.09
N ASP A 103 0.39 -17.59 -5.40
CA ASP A 103 -0.79 -17.89 -6.21
C ASP A 103 -0.75 -19.28 -6.88
N SER A 104 0.29 -20.07 -6.63
CA SER A 104 0.54 -21.34 -7.33
C SER A 104 -0.46 -22.44 -7.00
N ASN A 105 -1.17 -22.35 -5.86
CA ASN A 105 -2.23 -23.30 -5.50
C ASN A 105 -3.39 -22.62 -4.77
N PRO A 106 -4.24 -21.89 -5.46
CA PRO A 106 -5.27 -21.07 -4.83
C PRO A 106 -6.47 -21.84 -4.26
N VAL A 107 -6.64 -23.12 -4.58
CA VAL A 107 -7.96 -23.78 -4.48
C VAL A 107 -8.36 -24.21 -3.06
N SER A 108 -7.44 -24.33 -2.10
CA SER A 108 -7.77 -24.90 -0.78
C SER A 108 -7.11 -24.21 0.41
N GLN A 109 -6.66 -22.98 0.24
CA GLN A 109 -5.76 -22.38 1.23
C GLN A 109 -6.35 -21.27 2.08
N GLU A 110 -7.55 -20.78 1.74
CA GLU A 110 -8.21 -19.76 2.55
C GLU A 110 -8.68 -20.33 3.89
N PRO A 111 -8.54 -19.59 5.00
CA PRO A 111 -9.22 -19.94 6.24
C PRO A 111 -10.73 -19.71 6.10
N THR A 112 -11.52 -20.27 7.00
CA THR A 112 -12.96 -19.95 7.06
C THR A 112 -13.17 -18.49 7.48
N THR A 113 -14.32 -17.92 7.10
CA THR A 113 -14.74 -16.58 7.56
C THR A 113 -14.69 -16.47 9.07
N ALA A 114 -15.19 -17.49 9.78
CA ALA A 114 -15.18 -17.53 11.24
C ALA A 114 -13.75 -17.51 11.84
N GLN A 115 -12.80 -18.18 11.18
CA GLN A 115 -11.40 -18.15 11.60
C GLN A 115 -10.79 -16.77 11.44
N ILE A 116 -11.10 -16.07 10.34
CA ILE A 116 -10.65 -14.70 10.11
C ILE A 116 -11.25 -13.75 11.18
N GLU A 117 -12.55 -13.88 11.47
CA GLU A 117 -13.22 -13.12 12.53
C GLU A 117 -12.54 -13.34 13.89
N GLN A 118 -12.23 -14.59 14.24
CA GLN A 118 -11.51 -14.92 15.47
C GLN A 118 -10.14 -14.29 15.53
N HIS A 119 -9.35 -14.36 14.45
CA HIS A 119 -8.04 -13.74 14.40
C HIS A 119 -8.10 -12.23 14.56
N MET A 120 -9.06 -11.56 13.93
CA MET A 120 -9.22 -10.11 14.09
C MET A 120 -9.57 -9.74 15.54
N GLN A 121 -10.38 -10.54 16.24
CA GLN A 121 -10.63 -10.35 17.66
C GLN A 121 -9.34 -10.49 18.49
N GLN A 122 -8.52 -11.51 18.21
CA GLN A 122 -7.24 -11.72 18.91
C GLN A 122 -6.24 -10.59 18.64
N LEU A 123 -6.17 -10.08 17.40
CA LEU A 123 -5.28 -9.01 16.98
C LEU A 123 -5.67 -7.63 17.52
N SER A 124 -6.90 -7.45 17.97
CA SER A 124 -7.42 -6.15 18.40
C SER A 124 -6.55 -5.47 19.46
N SER A 125 -6.13 -6.20 20.49
CA SER A 125 -5.26 -5.65 21.55
C SER A 125 -3.88 -5.25 21.04
N PHE A 126 -3.30 -6.06 20.17
CA PHE A 126 -2.00 -5.78 19.53
C PHE A 126 -2.08 -4.52 18.65
N ILE A 127 -3.08 -4.43 17.77
CA ILE A 127 -3.27 -3.27 16.89
C ILE A 127 -3.52 -2.00 17.70
N THR A 128 -4.35 -2.08 18.75
CA THR A 128 -4.63 -0.94 19.64
C THR A 128 -3.38 -0.48 20.38
N LYS A 129 -2.56 -1.41 20.87
CA LYS A 129 -1.29 -1.10 21.56
C LYS A 129 -0.32 -0.35 20.65
N HIS A 130 -0.26 -0.72 19.39
CA HIS A 130 0.70 -0.18 18.42
C HIS A 130 0.10 0.87 17.46
N LYS A 131 -1.09 1.40 17.77
CA LYS A 131 -1.78 2.32 16.85
C LYS A 131 -0.96 3.56 16.47
N ASP A 132 -0.07 4.02 17.34
CA ASP A 132 0.82 5.14 17.09
C ASP A 132 1.91 4.84 16.04
N GLN A 133 2.22 3.56 15.83
CA GLN A 133 3.18 3.07 14.82
C GLN A 133 2.49 2.54 13.56
N ILE A 134 1.17 2.39 13.55
CA ILE A 134 0.43 1.96 12.36
C ILE A 134 -0.07 3.20 11.64
N HIS A 135 0.46 3.44 10.43
CA HIS A 135 0.02 4.51 9.55
C HIS A 135 -1.37 4.23 9.01
N VAL A 136 -1.58 3.02 8.51
CA VAL A 136 -2.85 2.55 7.96
C VAL A 136 -2.92 1.03 8.04
N PHE A 137 -4.13 0.50 8.19
CA PHE A 137 -4.40 -0.92 8.07
C PHE A 137 -4.85 -1.23 6.63
N GLN A 138 -4.05 -1.96 5.87
CA GLN A 138 -4.49 -2.47 4.58
C GLN A 138 -5.27 -3.77 4.77
N MET A 139 -6.47 -3.80 4.22
CA MET A 139 -7.35 -4.95 4.32
C MET A 139 -6.82 -6.08 3.44
N GLY A 140 -6.05 -6.95 4.07
CA GLY A 140 -5.57 -8.21 3.53
C GLY A 140 -6.56 -9.33 3.79
N LEU A 141 -6.09 -10.47 4.32
CA LEU A 141 -6.85 -11.60 4.83
C LEU A 141 -7.47 -12.53 3.77
N VAL A 142 -7.64 -12.10 2.52
CA VAL A 142 -8.27 -12.87 1.45
C VAL A 142 -7.36 -12.88 0.22
N GLY A 143 -7.14 -14.05 -0.34
CA GLY A 143 -6.34 -14.26 -1.55
C GLY A 143 -4.84 -14.26 -1.32
N ALA A 144 -4.10 -14.54 -2.39
CA ALA A 144 -2.66 -14.45 -2.39
C ALA A 144 -2.24 -13.02 -1.99
N TRP A 145 -1.24 -12.93 -1.11
CA TRP A 145 -0.75 -11.67 -0.54
C TRP A 145 -1.82 -10.82 0.17
N GLY A 146 -3.02 -11.37 0.38
CA GLY A 146 -4.16 -10.61 0.90
C GLY A 146 -4.73 -9.60 -0.10
N GLU A 147 -4.69 -9.90 -1.40
CA GLU A 147 -5.07 -8.94 -2.44
C GLU A 147 -6.50 -9.07 -2.95
N TRP A 148 -7.30 -9.91 -2.33
CA TRP A 148 -8.72 -10.03 -2.67
C TRP A 148 -8.98 -10.37 -4.14
N ASP A 149 -8.17 -11.24 -4.74
CA ASP A 149 -8.39 -11.67 -6.11
C ASP A 149 -9.77 -12.29 -6.31
N SER A 150 -10.28 -12.22 -7.54
CA SER A 150 -11.65 -12.66 -7.85
C SER A 150 -11.86 -14.16 -7.61
N GLY A 151 -10.81 -14.97 -7.74
CA GLY A 151 -10.85 -16.41 -7.50
C GLY A 151 -11.04 -16.72 -6.03
N ALA A 152 -10.25 -16.14 -5.14
CA ALA A 152 -10.36 -16.27 -3.69
C ALA A 152 -11.72 -15.81 -3.18
N ARG A 153 -12.16 -14.62 -3.59
CA ARG A 153 -13.46 -14.06 -3.25
C ARG A 153 -14.61 -15.00 -3.66
N SER A 154 -14.56 -15.51 -4.88
CA SER A 154 -15.60 -16.43 -5.39
C SER A 154 -15.62 -17.76 -4.64
N ARG A 155 -14.46 -18.30 -4.24
CA ARG A 155 -14.40 -19.54 -3.45
C ARG A 155 -14.99 -19.34 -2.07
N MET A 156 -14.58 -18.29 -1.35
CA MET A 156 -15.13 -18.00 -0.02
C MET A 156 -16.62 -17.74 -0.05
N ALA A 157 -17.13 -17.09 -1.10
CA ALA A 157 -18.56 -16.83 -1.27
C ALA A 157 -19.39 -18.11 -1.53
N GLN A 158 -18.79 -19.23 -1.97
CA GLN A 158 -19.47 -20.52 -2.08
C GLN A 158 -19.80 -21.09 -0.70
N ASP A 159 -18.90 -20.91 0.27
CA ASP A 159 -19.09 -21.42 1.64
C ASP A 159 -19.91 -20.43 2.48
N ASP A 160 -19.68 -19.13 2.30
CA ASP A 160 -20.39 -18.05 3.00
C ASP A 160 -20.63 -16.86 2.05
N PRO A 161 -21.83 -16.71 1.49
CA PRO A 161 -22.18 -15.61 0.58
C PRO A 161 -21.99 -14.20 1.20
N ASN A 162 -21.90 -14.10 2.51
CA ASN A 162 -21.68 -12.84 3.21
C ASN A 162 -20.24 -12.70 3.72
N CYS A 163 -19.32 -13.55 3.30
CA CYS A 163 -17.93 -13.58 3.80
C CYS A 163 -17.25 -12.22 3.70
N GLU A 164 -17.33 -11.53 2.56
CA GLU A 164 -16.71 -10.21 2.37
C GLU A 164 -17.17 -9.20 3.42
N LYS A 165 -18.49 -9.06 3.59
CA LYS A 165 -19.06 -8.14 4.57
C LYS A 165 -18.64 -8.50 5.99
N LYS A 166 -18.66 -9.78 6.35
CA LYS A 166 -18.24 -10.26 7.68
C LYS A 166 -16.78 -9.94 7.95
N ILE A 167 -15.88 -10.23 7.00
CA ILE A 167 -14.45 -9.97 7.15
C ILE A 167 -14.18 -8.46 7.27
N ILE A 168 -14.82 -7.65 6.44
CA ILE A 168 -14.67 -6.20 6.48
C ILE A 168 -15.09 -5.65 7.84
N TYR A 169 -16.24 -6.08 8.36
CA TYR A 169 -16.69 -5.62 9.68
C TYR A 169 -15.91 -6.28 10.83
N ALA A 170 -15.34 -7.48 10.63
CA ALA A 170 -14.40 -8.03 11.60
C ALA A 170 -13.17 -7.14 11.76
N VAL A 171 -12.64 -6.60 10.65
CA VAL A 171 -11.56 -5.59 10.70
C VAL A 171 -12.06 -4.30 11.36
N LEU A 172 -13.10 -3.68 10.83
CA LEU A 172 -13.58 -2.36 11.25
C LEU A 172 -14.00 -2.30 12.72
N ASN A 173 -14.48 -3.41 13.27
CA ASN A 173 -14.92 -3.52 14.68
C ASN A 173 -13.78 -3.87 15.65
N ASN A 174 -12.65 -4.35 15.17
CA ASN A 174 -11.53 -4.80 16.01
C ASN A 174 -10.28 -3.93 15.89
N ILE A 175 -10.34 -2.82 15.17
CA ILE A 175 -9.29 -1.81 15.13
C ILE A 175 -9.80 -0.47 15.67
N PRO A 176 -8.93 0.43 16.18
CA PRO A 176 -9.33 1.74 16.65
C PRO A 176 -10.16 2.53 15.64
N ASP A 177 -11.20 3.22 16.11
CA ASP A 177 -12.13 3.97 15.26
C ASP A 177 -11.48 5.13 14.48
N ASP A 178 -10.39 5.64 15.00
CA ASP A 178 -9.59 6.72 14.40
C ASP A 178 -8.46 6.21 13.49
N MET A 179 -8.38 4.89 13.27
CA MET A 179 -7.43 4.28 12.34
C MET A 179 -8.02 4.22 10.93
N TYR A 180 -7.24 4.65 9.94
CA TYR A 180 -7.61 4.49 8.54
C TYR A 180 -7.38 3.06 8.06
N VAL A 181 -8.22 2.64 7.10
CA VAL A 181 -8.17 1.35 6.43
C VAL A 181 -8.04 1.58 4.93
N GLN A 182 -7.43 0.65 4.22
CA GLN A 182 -7.37 0.66 2.75
C GLN A 182 -7.91 -0.66 2.20
N VAL A 183 -8.69 -0.58 1.13
CA VAL A 183 -9.14 -1.73 0.33
C VAL A 183 -8.53 -1.66 -1.06
N ARG A 184 -8.31 -2.83 -1.69
CA ARG A 184 -7.74 -2.91 -3.04
C ARG A 184 -8.71 -2.44 -4.11
N TYR A 185 -9.96 -2.85 -4.04
CA TYR A 185 -10.97 -2.55 -5.06
C TYR A 185 -12.08 -1.66 -4.50
N LEU A 186 -12.52 -0.70 -5.32
CA LEU A 186 -13.63 0.18 -4.99
C LEU A 186 -14.93 -0.60 -4.68
N ASN A 187 -15.16 -1.69 -5.40
CA ASN A 187 -16.34 -2.52 -5.22
C ASN A 187 -16.35 -3.26 -3.88
N ILE A 188 -15.19 -3.54 -3.27
CA ILE A 188 -15.13 -4.12 -1.93
C ILE A 188 -15.78 -3.16 -0.94
N LYS A 189 -15.43 -1.87 -0.98
CA LYS A 189 -16.05 -0.83 -0.15
C LYS A 189 -17.53 -0.68 -0.49
N ASN A 190 -17.86 -0.47 -1.76
CA ASN A 190 -19.20 -0.11 -2.21
C ASN A 190 -20.24 -1.19 -1.96
N ASN A 191 -19.86 -2.46 -2.06
CA ASN A 191 -20.78 -3.58 -1.90
C ASN A 191 -20.99 -3.98 -0.44
N ASN A 192 -20.07 -3.62 0.45
CA ASN A 192 -20.05 -4.19 1.79
C ASN A 192 -20.20 -3.17 2.91
N ILE A 193 -19.93 -1.88 2.67
CA ILE A 193 -20.08 -0.82 3.67
C ILE A 193 -21.23 0.09 3.25
N ASP A 194 -22.19 0.29 4.16
CA ASP A 194 -23.28 1.22 3.92
C ASP A 194 -22.74 2.67 3.90
N LYS A 195 -23.10 3.44 2.89
CA LYS A 195 -22.76 4.87 2.82
C LYS A 195 -23.31 5.68 3.98
N GLN A 196 -24.38 5.22 4.61
CA GLN A 196 -24.97 5.84 5.79
C GLN A 196 -24.19 5.51 7.08
N ASP A 197 -23.37 4.45 7.08
CA ASP A 197 -22.38 4.19 8.11
C ASP A 197 -21.15 5.11 7.89
N THR A 198 -21.40 6.41 8.08
CA THR A 198 -20.41 7.46 7.79
C THR A 198 -19.13 7.32 8.60
N LYS A 199 -19.22 6.72 9.79
CA LYS A 199 -18.06 6.41 10.63
C LYS A 199 -17.09 5.48 9.89
N ASN A 200 -17.57 4.38 9.36
CA ASN A 200 -16.74 3.41 8.66
C ASN A 200 -16.45 3.83 7.20
N TRP A 201 -17.45 4.39 6.51
CA TRP A 201 -17.26 4.87 5.14
C TRP A 201 -16.12 5.89 5.01
N ASN A 202 -16.05 6.84 5.95
CA ASN A 202 -15.09 7.96 5.90
C ASN A 202 -13.70 7.63 6.45
N ARG A 203 -13.40 6.39 6.76
CA ARG A 203 -12.05 5.94 7.16
C ARG A 203 -11.47 4.86 6.26
N VAL A 204 -12.22 4.41 5.24
CA VAL A 204 -11.78 3.39 4.29
C VAL A 204 -11.36 4.02 2.97
N GLY A 205 -10.07 4.10 2.76
CA GLY A 205 -9.41 4.56 1.52
C GLY A 205 -9.00 3.40 0.63
N TYR A 206 -7.95 3.59 -0.17
CA TYR A 206 -7.62 2.70 -1.27
C TYR A 206 -6.14 2.33 -1.32
N HIS A 207 -5.89 1.11 -1.80
CA HIS A 207 -4.58 0.62 -2.18
C HIS A 207 -4.61 0.20 -3.65
N ASP A 208 -3.79 0.83 -4.48
CA ASP A 208 -3.72 0.58 -5.92
C ASP A 208 -2.38 -0.09 -6.26
N ASP A 209 -2.39 -1.41 -6.35
CA ASP A 209 -1.23 -2.25 -6.66
C ASP A 209 -0.92 -2.36 -8.16
N PHE A 210 -1.70 -1.69 -8.98
CA PHE A 210 -1.51 -1.53 -10.42
C PHE A 210 -1.57 -0.07 -10.85
N LEU A 211 -1.00 0.80 -10.05
CA LEU A 211 -1.06 2.25 -10.14
C LEU A 211 -1.00 2.82 -11.56
N ILE A 212 -0.15 2.27 -12.39
CA ILE A 212 0.00 2.61 -13.81
C ILE A 212 0.01 1.34 -14.68
N GLY A 213 -0.83 0.39 -14.39
CA GLY A 213 -1.04 -0.79 -15.22
C GLY A 213 -1.47 -0.45 -16.65
N ASN A 214 -1.99 0.75 -16.85
CA ASN A 214 -2.08 1.47 -18.10
C ASN A 214 -1.91 2.98 -17.82
N LEU A 215 -2.18 3.86 -18.78
CA LEU A 215 -1.99 5.31 -18.60
C LEU A 215 -2.78 5.90 -17.42
N HIS A 216 -3.89 5.28 -17.03
CA HIS A 216 -4.79 5.79 -15.99
C HIS A 216 -4.90 4.89 -14.74
N GLY A 217 -4.25 3.77 -14.70
CA GLY A 217 -4.43 2.74 -13.68
C GLY A 217 -5.17 1.52 -14.20
N TRP A 218 -5.41 0.51 -13.36
CA TRP A 218 -6.10 -0.70 -13.81
C TRP A 218 -7.07 -1.26 -12.76
N ASN A 219 -6.60 -1.52 -11.54
CA ASN A 219 -7.36 -2.30 -10.56
C ASN A 219 -8.42 -1.51 -9.81
N THR A 220 -8.00 -0.57 -8.98
CA THR A 220 -8.79 -0.04 -7.86
C THR A 220 -10.05 0.65 -8.31
N ALA A 221 -9.93 1.64 -9.19
CA ALA A 221 -11.05 2.38 -9.78
C ALA A 221 -11.21 2.11 -11.29
N GLY A 222 -10.49 1.13 -11.82
CA GLY A 222 -10.44 0.83 -13.25
C GLY A 222 -9.57 1.81 -14.05
N SER A 223 -9.72 1.79 -15.38
CA SER A 223 -8.87 2.54 -16.32
C SER A 223 -9.57 3.67 -17.04
N ASN A 224 -10.84 3.92 -16.76
CA ASN A 224 -11.63 4.95 -17.44
C ASN A 224 -11.87 6.16 -16.53
N PRO A 225 -11.19 7.32 -16.78
CA PRO A 225 -11.39 8.54 -15.99
C PRO A 225 -12.82 9.09 -16.00
N GLN A 226 -13.65 8.65 -16.93
CA GLN A 226 -15.07 9.09 -17.03
C GLN A 226 -16.01 8.14 -16.25
N SER A 227 -15.52 7.03 -15.69
CA SER A 227 -16.36 6.12 -14.92
C SER A 227 -16.76 6.69 -13.57
N GLU A 228 -17.92 6.28 -13.07
CA GLU A 228 -18.39 6.66 -11.73
C GLU A 228 -17.39 6.25 -10.64
N GLY A 229 -16.78 5.06 -10.75
CA GLY A 229 -15.79 4.57 -9.80
C GLY A 229 -14.53 5.45 -9.77
N TRP A 230 -14.05 5.87 -10.92
CA TRP A 230 -12.90 6.79 -10.99
C TRP A 230 -13.23 8.14 -10.33
N GLN A 231 -14.38 8.72 -10.63
CA GLN A 231 -14.84 9.98 -10.05
C GLN A 231 -15.06 9.85 -8.54
N GLN A 232 -15.63 8.75 -8.08
CA GLN A 232 -15.75 8.45 -6.64
C GLN A 232 -14.38 8.46 -5.96
N MET A 233 -13.41 7.73 -6.49
CA MET A 233 -12.05 7.71 -5.92
C MET A 233 -11.41 9.10 -5.93
N THR A 234 -11.60 9.88 -7.01
CA THR A 234 -11.11 11.27 -7.10
C THR A 234 -11.68 12.15 -5.98
N GLU A 235 -12.96 12.02 -5.66
CA GLU A 235 -13.57 12.80 -4.58
C GLU A 235 -13.17 12.30 -3.19
N GLU A 236 -13.22 11.00 -2.96
CA GLU A 236 -12.93 10.41 -1.66
C GLU A 236 -11.45 10.54 -1.27
N SER A 237 -10.53 10.41 -2.21
CA SER A 237 -9.09 10.54 -1.99
C SER A 237 -8.66 11.92 -1.47
N LYS A 238 -9.50 12.93 -1.61
CA LYS A 238 -9.26 14.25 -0.98
C LYS A 238 -9.22 14.20 0.54
N ASN A 239 -9.80 13.16 1.15
CA ASN A 239 -9.93 13.01 2.60
C ASN A 239 -9.47 11.65 3.13
N LEU A 240 -9.19 10.69 2.25
CA LEU A 240 -8.79 9.33 2.60
C LEU A 240 -7.36 9.06 2.17
N LEU A 241 -6.72 8.10 2.82
CA LEU A 241 -5.37 7.66 2.46
C LEU A 241 -5.43 6.78 1.22
N VAL A 242 -4.56 7.06 0.25
CA VAL A 242 -4.40 6.26 -0.97
C VAL A 242 -2.94 5.86 -1.10
N ASP A 243 -2.69 4.57 -1.20
CA ASP A 243 -1.37 4.00 -1.41
C ASP A 243 -1.22 3.52 -2.85
N GLY A 244 -0.04 3.64 -3.40
CA GLY A 244 0.29 3.20 -4.75
C GLY A 244 1.42 2.19 -4.77
N GLU A 245 1.27 1.19 -5.63
CA GLU A 245 2.29 0.19 -5.91
C GLU A 245 2.39 -0.06 -7.41
N MET A 246 3.63 -0.23 -7.88
CA MET A 246 3.90 -0.60 -9.25
C MET A 246 3.67 -2.09 -9.46
N ILE A 247 3.33 -2.48 -10.68
CA ILE A 247 3.26 -3.89 -11.04
C ILE A 247 4.63 -4.56 -10.90
N TRP A 248 4.61 -5.82 -10.47
CA TRP A 248 5.80 -6.67 -10.45
C TRP A 248 6.25 -7.03 -11.87
N GLY A 249 7.56 -7.15 -12.08
CA GLY A 249 8.15 -7.72 -13.28
C GLY A 249 8.60 -6.72 -14.33
N SER A 250 8.76 -7.16 -15.58
CA SER A 250 9.31 -6.38 -16.69
C SER A 250 8.34 -5.27 -17.15
N ALA A 251 8.38 -4.14 -16.45
CA ALA A 251 7.58 -2.97 -16.78
C ALA A 251 7.72 -2.52 -18.24
N ASN A 252 8.90 -2.67 -18.84
CA ASN A 252 9.13 -2.32 -20.24
C ASN A 252 8.22 -3.06 -21.22
N GLU A 253 8.11 -4.38 -21.08
CA GLU A 253 7.27 -5.18 -21.95
C GLU A 253 5.79 -4.95 -21.65
N TYR A 254 5.46 -4.84 -20.39
CA TYR A 254 4.10 -4.55 -19.96
C TYR A 254 3.61 -3.23 -20.58
N TYR A 255 4.37 -2.16 -20.43
CA TYR A 255 3.99 -0.85 -20.98
C TYR A 255 3.92 -0.83 -22.49
N LYS A 256 4.84 -1.49 -23.18
CA LYS A 256 4.80 -1.61 -24.65
C LYS A 256 3.48 -2.25 -25.12
N ASN A 257 3.02 -3.27 -24.43
CA ASN A 257 1.86 -4.04 -24.85
C ASN A 257 0.53 -3.41 -24.40
N ASN A 258 0.48 -2.83 -23.20
CA ASN A 258 -0.77 -2.35 -22.60
C ASN A 258 -1.01 -0.85 -22.83
N ILE A 259 0.02 -0.07 -23.11
CA ILE A 259 -0.09 1.39 -23.32
C ILE A 259 0.34 1.80 -24.73
N GLY A 260 0.28 0.89 -25.69
CA GLY A 260 0.60 1.17 -27.08
C GLY A 260 2.03 1.68 -27.31
N GLY A 261 3.01 1.18 -26.53
CA GLY A 261 4.40 1.62 -26.58
C GLY A 261 4.67 2.96 -25.89
N THR A 262 3.68 3.53 -25.23
CA THR A 262 3.83 4.82 -24.52
C THR A 262 4.54 4.62 -23.19
N VAL A 263 5.68 5.25 -23.02
CA VAL A 263 6.40 5.29 -21.74
C VAL A 263 5.66 6.17 -20.75
N ILE A 264 5.51 5.71 -19.51
CA ILE A 264 5.03 6.54 -18.40
C ILE A 264 6.22 7.34 -17.86
N ASP A 265 6.38 8.55 -18.38
CA ASP A 265 7.37 9.51 -17.93
C ASP A 265 6.99 10.14 -16.59
N SER A 266 7.91 10.91 -15.99
CA SER A 266 7.72 11.58 -14.72
C SER A 266 6.50 12.51 -14.70
N VAL A 267 6.16 13.15 -15.80
CA VAL A 267 5.01 14.05 -15.90
C VAL A 267 3.69 13.27 -15.85
N LYS A 268 3.60 12.14 -16.56
CA LYS A 268 2.41 11.28 -16.54
C LYS A 268 2.19 10.69 -15.16
N MET A 269 3.28 10.24 -14.52
CA MET A 269 3.22 9.74 -13.15
C MET A 269 2.76 10.81 -12.17
N ALA A 270 3.33 12.01 -12.23
CA ALA A 270 2.91 13.12 -11.38
C ALA A 270 1.41 13.46 -11.54
N LYS A 271 0.92 13.45 -12.78
CA LYS A 271 -0.52 13.64 -13.06
C LYS A 271 -1.35 12.53 -12.42
N ARG A 272 -0.91 11.28 -12.57
CA ARG A 272 -1.63 10.13 -11.99
C ARG A 272 -1.68 10.19 -10.47
N LEU A 273 -0.58 10.47 -9.81
CA LEU A 273 -0.51 10.61 -8.36
C LEU A 273 -1.38 11.75 -7.84
N LYS A 274 -1.39 12.88 -8.55
CA LYS A 274 -2.22 14.04 -8.21
C LYS A 274 -3.71 13.74 -8.33
N GLU A 275 -4.15 13.02 -9.35
CA GLU A 275 -5.56 12.81 -9.67
C GLU A 275 -6.32 12.10 -8.54
N HIS A 276 -5.70 11.10 -7.93
CA HIS A 276 -6.27 10.38 -6.78
C HIS A 276 -5.55 10.68 -5.45
N HIS A 277 -4.85 11.81 -5.37
CA HIS A 277 -4.24 12.31 -4.12
C HIS A 277 -3.45 11.24 -3.35
N PHE A 278 -2.61 10.48 -4.05
CA PHE A 278 -1.80 9.43 -3.43
C PHE A 278 -0.99 9.97 -2.25
N THR A 279 -1.05 9.28 -1.13
CA THR A 279 -0.38 9.65 0.12
C THR A 279 0.88 8.86 0.38
N SER A 280 1.00 7.67 -0.21
CA SER A 280 2.19 6.83 -0.12
C SER A 280 2.44 6.10 -1.45
N LEU A 281 3.70 5.69 -1.66
CA LEU A 281 4.15 4.99 -2.85
C LEU A 281 5.21 3.95 -2.49
N SER A 282 5.03 2.71 -2.99
CA SER A 282 6.04 1.66 -2.87
C SER A 282 7.33 2.04 -3.59
N MET A 283 8.47 1.75 -2.95
CA MET A 283 9.78 1.77 -3.58
C MET A 283 10.20 0.40 -4.12
N THR A 284 9.42 -0.62 -3.83
CA THR A 284 9.61 -1.98 -4.34
C THR A 284 9.50 -1.99 -5.87
N HIS A 285 10.05 -2.97 -6.53
CA HIS A 285 10.08 -3.11 -7.98
C HIS A 285 10.98 -2.06 -8.66
N ASN A 286 12.15 -1.81 -8.12
CA ASN A 286 13.13 -0.89 -8.68
C ASN A 286 14.52 -1.54 -8.87
N TYR A 287 15.43 -0.81 -9.52
CA TYR A 287 16.77 -1.31 -9.85
C TYR A 287 17.67 -1.68 -8.66
N LYS A 288 17.31 -1.27 -7.45
CA LYS A 288 18.06 -1.60 -6.23
C LYS A 288 17.81 -3.03 -5.76
N GLU A 289 16.70 -3.62 -6.17
CA GLU A 289 16.33 -4.96 -5.73
C GLU A 289 16.86 -6.04 -6.66
N LYS A 290 17.35 -7.13 -6.06
CA LYS A 290 17.91 -8.25 -6.81
C LYS A 290 16.89 -8.84 -7.79
N GLY A 291 17.31 -9.06 -9.01
CA GLY A 291 16.46 -9.64 -10.06
C GLY A 291 15.46 -8.68 -10.69
N GLN A 292 15.37 -7.44 -10.22
CA GLN A 292 14.47 -6.44 -10.79
C GLN A 292 15.07 -5.78 -12.02
N THR A 293 14.31 -5.77 -13.09
CA THR A 293 14.58 -4.98 -14.29
C THR A 293 13.66 -3.77 -14.38
N ASN A 294 13.32 -3.21 -13.25
CA ASN A 294 12.23 -2.26 -13.15
C ASN A 294 12.53 -0.97 -13.91
N TYR A 295 11.74 -0.75 -14.91
CA TYR A 295 11.90 0.37 -15.79
C TYR A 295 11.40 1.68 -15.18
N SER A 296 10.19 1.67 -14.64
CA SER A 296 9.52 2.93 -14.29
C SER A 296 10.14 3.62 -13.10
N MET A 297 10.41 2.88 -12.03
CA MET A 297 11.05 3.46 -10.84
C MET A 297 12.45 3.95 -11.16
N THR A 298 13.24 3.16 -11.90
CA THR A 298 14.57 3.57 -12.37
C THR A 298 14.49 4.79 -13.26
N HIS A 299 13.55 4.81 -14.19
CA HIS A 299 13.36 5.93 -15.11
C HIS A 299 13.03 7.22 -14.34
N TRP A 300 12.10 7.18 -13.41
CA TRP A 300 11.69 8.36 -12.63
C TRP A 300 12.77 8.86 -11.68
N GLN A 301 13.66 7.99 -11.21
CA GLN A 301 14.81 8.38 -10.39
C GLN A 301 15.86 9.14 -11.18
N HIS A 302 15.90 8.98 -12.50
CA HIS A 302 16.91 9.58 -13.40
C HIS A 302 16.34 10.57 -14.40
N GLU A 303 15.02 10.68 -14.52
CA GLU A 303 14.39 11.68 -15.38
C GLU A 303 14.31 13.03 -14.67
N TYR A 304 15.10 13.99 -15.17
CA TYR A 304 15.11 15.34 -14.65
C TYR A 304 14.05 16.20 -15.31
N ILE A 305 13.23 16.85 -14.51
CA ILE A 305 12.24 17.84 -14.95
C ILE A 305 12.57 19.21 -14.35
N ASN A 306 12.10 20.25 -14.98
CA ASN A 306 12.29 21.62 -14.54
C ASN A 306 10.97 22.34 -14.26
N GLN A 307 11.06 23.51 -13.65
CA GLN A 307 9.90 24.32 -13.30
C GLN A 307 8.94 24.53 -14.48
N LYS A 308 9.47 24.90 -15.66
CA LYS A 308 8.64 25.15 -16.87
C LYS A 308 7.85 23.93 -17.30
N THR A 309 8.42 22.73 -17.13
CA THR A 309 7.75 21.46 -17.45
C THR A 309 6.51 21.27 -16.55
N LEU A 310 6.63 21.53 -15.26
CA LEU A 310 5.49 21.40 -14.33
C LEU A 310 4.44 22.48 -14.61
N GLU A 311 4.83 23.72 -14.79
CA GLU A 311 3.91 24.83 -15.12
C GLU A 311 3.11 24.56 -16.38
N LYS A 312 3.79 24.13 -17.47
CA LYS A 312 3.14 23.75 -18.73
C LYS A 312 2.08 22.64 -18.53
N ASN A 313 2.27 21.76 -17.57
CA ASN A 313 1.40 20.64 -17.28
C ASN A 313 0.43 20.90 -16.12
N SER A 314 0.37 22.13 -15.61
CA SER A 314 -0.48 22.50 -14.45
C SER A 314 -0.25 21.64 -13.22
N LEU A 315 1.01 21.23 -13.00
CA LEU A 315 1.41 20.46 -11.85
C LEU A 315 1.96 21.39 -10.75
N PRO A 316 1.53 21.22 -9.50
CA PRO A 316 2.00 22.04 -8.40
C PRO A 316 3.45 21.71 -8.03
N TYR A 317 4.13 22.67 -7.45
CA TYR A 317 5.45 22.51 -6.82
C TYR A 317 5.64 23.54 -5.70
N ALA A 318 6.51 23.23 -4.75
CA ALA A 318 6.75 24.16 -3.65
C ALA A 318 7.57 25.38 -4.11
N PRO A 319 7.29 26.59 -3.59
CA PRO A 319 8.11 27.77 -3.87
C PRO A 319 9.59 27.52 -3.58
N GLY A 320 10.47 27.91 -4.50
CA GLY A 320 11.91 27.72 -4.37
C GLY A 320 12.41 26.31 -4.67
N TRP A 321 11.54 25.35 -4.96
CA TRP A 321 11.93 23.97 -5.19
C TRP A 321 12.93 23.77 -6.34
N PHE A 322 12.79 24.54 -7.40
CA PHE A 322 13.71 24.53 -8.54
C PHE A 322 14.82 25.56 -8.40
N LYS A 323 15.20 25.89 -7.17
CA LYS A 323 16.32 26.74 -6.84
C LYS A 323 17.34 25.99 -6.00
N ASP A 324 18.62 26.23 -6.24
CA ASP A 324 19.69 25.83 -5.34
C ASP A 324 19.85 26.87 -4.18
N GLU A 325 20.79 26.63 -3.30
CA GLU A 325 21.11 27.50 -2.18
C GLU A 325 21.60 28.91 -2.62
N ASN A 326 22.07 29.03 -3.84
CA ASN A 326 22.53 30.30 -4.44
C ASN A 326 21.43 31.00 -5.27
N GLY A 327 20.20 30.41 -5.33
CA GLY A 327 19.07 30.93 -6.08
C GLY A 327 19.09 30.61 -7.58
N ASN A 328 20.02 29.78 -8.08
CA ASN A 328 20.05 29.35 -9.47
C ASN A 328 18.98 28.32 -9.77
N ASN A 329 18.50 28.30 -11.02
CA ASN A 329 17.53 27.29 -11.45
C ASN A 329 18.19 25.92 -11.55
N ILE A 330 17.55 24.91 -10.96
CA ILE A 330 17.94 23.50 -11.04
C ILE A 330 16.79 22.65 -11.57
N SER A 331 17.14 21.45 -12.05
CA SER A 331 16.17 20.42 -12.38
C SER A 331 16.10 19.40 -11.23
N ARG A 332 14.97 18.72 -11.11
CA ARG A 332 14.71 17.69 -10.11
C ARG A 332 14.18 16.43 -10.76
N THR A 333 14.42 15.29 -10.14
CA THR A 333 13.81 14.03 -10.57
C THR A 333 12.38 13.92 -10.06
N MET A 334 11.59 13.03 -10.66
CA MET A 334 10.25 12.71 -10.17
C MET A 334 10.28 12.19 -8.73
N PHE A 335 11.31 11.44 -8.37
CA PHE A 335 11.49 10.93 -7.02
C PHE A 335 11.69 12.05 -6.00
N GLU A 336 12.42 13.10 -6.35
CA GLU A 336 12.55 14.28 -5.52
C GLU A 336 11.25 15.09 -5.47
N LEU A 337 10.50 15.14 -6.58
CA LEU A 337 9.20 15.84 -6.64
C LEU A 337 8.11 15.13 -5.85
N SER A 338 8.14 13.81 -5.77
CA SER A 338 7.21 13.06 -4.93
C SER A 338 7.38 13.37 -3.43
N LEU A 339 8.44 14.07 -3.04
CA LEU A 339 8.66 14.57 -1.69
C LEU A 339 7.90 15.86 -1.37
N ILE A 340 7.15 16.42 -2.34
CA ILE A 340 6.53 17.74 -2.18
C ILE A 340 5.10 17.68 -2.68
N HIS A 341 4.23 18.25 -1.87
CA HIS A 341 2.81 18.47 -2.14
C HIS A 341 2.42 18.47 -3.63
N ILE A 342 1.91 17.35 -4.10
CA ILE A 342 1.13 17.32 -5.32
C ILE A 342 -0.35 17.56 -4.97
#